data_a281537d421db83197f889d90d1a3132
#
_entry.id   a281537d421db83197f889d90d1a3132
#
_cell.length_a   1.000
_cell.length_b   1.000
_cell.length_c   1.000
_cell.angle_alpha   90.00
_cell.angle_beta   90.00
_cell.angle_gamma   90.00
#
_symmetry.space_group_name_H-M   'P 1'
#
loop_
_entity.id
_entity.type
_entity.pdbx_description
1 polymer ?
#
loop_
_entity_poly.entity_id
_entity_poly.type
_entity_poly.pdbx_seq_one_letter_code
_entity_poly.pdbx_strand_id
1 'polypeptide(L)'
;MPREYIPAIQKGIEEQMKNGVLAGYPLISLKAAVFDGSYHDVDSNEMAYKIAASMATKQLSHKGGAVLLEPVMKVEVVTPEEYQGDIMGDLSRRRGMIQDGDETPAGKVIRAEVPLGEMFGYATSMRSMTQGRASYTCLLYTSDAADEE
;
A
#
# COMPACT_ATOMS: atom_id res chain seq x y z
N MET A 1 31.98 -12.45 -10.65
CA MET A 1 31.95 -11.06 -10.19
C MET A 1 32.62 -10.94 -8.82
N PRO A 2 33.57 -10.01 -8.62
CA PRO A 2 34.21 -9.76 -7.32
C PRO A 2 33.21 -9.26 -6.26
N ARG A 3 33.40 -9.68 -5.01
CA ARG A 3 32.48 -9.33 -3.92
C ARG A 3 32.52 -7.85 -3.53
N GLU A 4 33.60 -7.15 -3.84
CA GLU A 4 33.76 -5.72 -3.55
C GLU A 4 32.72 -4.82 -4.24
N TYR A 5 32.10 -5.30 -5.34
CA TYR A 5 31.06 -4.54 -6.06
C TYR A 5 29.63 -4.78 -5.53
N ILE A 6 29.43 -5.67 -4.57
CA ILE A 6 28.10 -5.93 -3.99
C ILE A 6 27.47 -4.66 -3.40
N PRO A 7 28.20 -3.79 -2.65
CA PRO A 7 27.63 -2.54 -2.14
C PRO A 7 27.17 -1.59 -3.24
N ALA A 8 27.88 -1.55 -4.38
CA ALA A 8 27.49 -0.72 -5.53
C ALA A 8 26.19 -1.22 -6.17
N ILE A 9 26.03 -2.55 -6.28
CA ILE A 9 24.82 -3.20 -6.76
C ILE A 9 23.65 -2.88 -5.84
N GLN A 10 23.83 -3.02 -4.53
CA GLN A 10 22.80 -2.68 -3.55
C GLN A 10 22.33 -1.23 -3.69
N LYS A 11 23.25 -0.27 -3.77
CA LYS A 11 22.93 1.14 -4.02
C LYS A 11 22.13 1.35 -5.30
N GLY A 12 22.49 0.64 -6.38
CA GLY A 12 21.78 0.73 -7.65
C GLY A 12 20.33 0.24 -7.56
N ILE A 13 20.10 -0.85 -6.82
CA ILE A 13 18.76 -1.38 -6.54
C ILE A 13 17.95 -0.39 -5.70
N GLU A 14 18.51 0.08 -4.58
CA GLU A 14 17.85 0.99 -3.64
C GLU A 14 17.47 2.33 -4.30
N GLU A 15 18.34 2.88 -5.14
CA GLU A 15 18.05 4.11 -5.88
C GLU A 15 16.94 3.90 -6.91
N GLN A 16 16.93 2.76 -7.61
CA GLN A 16 15.86 2.45 -8.56
C GLN A 16 14.53 2.21 -7.87
N MET A 17 14.52 1.62 -6.67
CA MET A 17 13.30 1.41 -5.89
C MET A 17 12.62 2.73 -5.50
N LYS A 18 13.36 3.82 -5.33
CA LYS A 18 12.78 5.15 -5.04
C LYS A 18 11.96 5.71 -6.18
N ASN A 19 12.25 5.28 -7.42
CA ASN A 19 11.54 5.69 -8.63
C ASN A 19 11.04 4.45 -9.36
N GLY A 20 9.90 3.94 -8.94
CA GLY A 20 9.27 2.76 -9.53
C GLY A 20 8.80 2.99 -10.97
N VAL A 21 8.51 1.90 -11.66
CA VAL A 21 8.13 1.90 -13.08
C VAL A 21 6.69 2.35 -13.32
N LEU A 22 5.85 2.34 -12.29
CA LEU A 22 4.45 2.78 -12.36
C LEU A 22 4.31 4.16 -11.71
N ALA A 23 4.02 5.18 -12.51
CA ALA A 23 3.76 6.56 -12.11
C ALA A 23 4.84 7.19 -11.20
N GLY A 24 6.05 6.60 -11.13
CA GLY A 24 7.17 7.11 -10.33
C GLY A 24 7.06 6.87 -8.82
N TYR A 25 6.05 6.14 -8.35
CA TYR A 25 5.94 5.78 -6.93
C TYR A 25 7.03 4.80 -6.51
N PRO A 26 7.53 4.88 -5.26
CA PRO A 26 8.54 3.95 -4.76
C PRO A 26 8.06 2.50 -4.82
N LEU A 27 8.98 1.59 -5.14
CA LEU A 27 8.75 0.15 -5.02
C LEU A 27 8.91 -0.27 -3.56
N ILE A 28 7.98 -1.05 -3.07
CA ILE A 28 8.01 -1.65 -1.72
C ILE A 28 7.80 -3.15 -1.84
N SER A 29 8.08 -3.87 -0.75
CA SER A 29 7.87 -5.33 -0.67
C SER A 29 8.61 -6.11 -1.77
N LEU A 30 9.87 -5.73 -2.03
CA LEU A 30 10.74 -6.38 -3.01
C LEU A 30 11.88 -7.11 -2.30
N LYS A 31 12.06 -8.39 -2.64
CA LYS A 31 13.25 -9.16 -2.27
C LYS A 31 14.11 -9.36 -3.52
N ALA A 32 15.31 -8.77 -3.52
CA ALA A 32 16.27 -8.92 -4.61
C ALA A 32 17.41 -9.85 -4.20
N ALA A 33 17.73 -10.83 -5.05
CA ALA A 33 18.87 -11.71 -4.87
C ALA A 33 19.79 -11.61 -6.08
N VAL A 34 21.07 -11.33 -5.85
CA VAL A 34 22.09 -11.33 -6.87
C VAL A 34 22.81 -12.67 -6.83
N PHE A 35 22.65 -13.47 -7.87
CA PHE A 35 23.24 -14.82 -7.93
C PHE A 35 24.37 -14.96 -8.96
N ASP A 36 24.46 -14.05 -9.93
CA ASP A 36 25.52 -14.05 -10.93
C ASP A 36 25.80 -12.66 -11.49
N GLY A 37 26.96 -12.48 -12.12
CA GLY A 37 27.38 -11.24 -12.79
C GLY A 37 28.69 -11.40 -13.53
N SER A 38 28.79 -10.80 -14.71
CA SER A 38 30.02 -10.76 -15.50
C SER A 38 31.05 -9.81 -14.90
N TYR A 39 32.32 -10.02 -15.21
CA TYR A 39 33.42 -9.15 -14.82
C TYR A 39 34.44 -9.05 -15.95
N HIS A 40 34.90 -7.83 -16.23
CA HIS A 40 35.97 -7.54 -17.16
C HIS A 40 36.89 -6.48 -16.55
N ASP A 41 38.21 -6.71 -16.61
CA ASP A 41 39.22 -5.87 -15.95
C ASP A 41 39.20 -4.40 -16.42
N VAL A 42 38.74 -4.14 -17.63
CA VAL A 42 38.74 -2.79 -18.22
C VAL A 42 37.42 -2.04 -17.99
N ASP A 43 36.30 -2.75 -18.00
CA ASP A 43 34.95 -2.13 -18.06
C ASP A 43 34.18 -2.25 -16.73
N SER A 44 34.68 -3.05 -15.80
CA SER A 44 34.01 -3.30 -14.53
C SER A 44 34.52 -2.34 -13.45
N ASN A 45 33.62 -1.49 -12.98
CA ASN A 45 33.86 -0.56 -11.87
C ASN A 45 32.56 -0.38 -11.06
N GLU A 46 32.63 0.30 -9.92
CA GLU A 46 31.48 0.54 -9.05
C GLU A 46 30.31 1.20 -9.79
N MET A 47 30.60 2.20 -10.64
CA MET A 47 29.54 2.91 -11.37
C MET A 47 28.84 2.01 -12.39
N ALA A 48 29.59 1.18 -13.10
CA ALA A 48 29.04 0.23 -14.07
C ALA A 48 28.10 -0.79 -13.39
N TYR A 49 28.52 -1.34 -12.25
CA TYR A 49 27.66 -2.26 -11.48
C TYR A 49 26.43 -1.58 -10.89
N LYS A 50 26.56 -0.34 -10.41
CA LYS A 50 25.43 0.45 -9.92
C LYS A 50 24.40 0.69 -11.02
N ILE A 51 24.83 1.12 -12.21
CA ILE A 51 23.96 1.35 -13.36
C ILE A 51 23.32 0.04 -13.83
N ALA A 52 24.10 -1.04 -13.96
CA ALA A 52 23.58 -2.34 -14.36
C ALA A 52 22.51 -2.85 -13.39
N ALA A 53 22.72 -2.70 -12.09
CA ALA A 53 21.76 -3.07 -11.07
C ALA A 53 20.47 -2.25 -11.15
N SER A 54 20.58 -0.94 -11.39
CA SER A 54 19.43 -0.06 -11.61
C SER A 54 18.61 -0.48 -12.83
N MET A 55 19.28 -0.75 -13.96
CA MET A 55 18.62 -1.23 -15.18
C MET A 55 17.95 -2.58 -14.99
N ALA A 56 18.62 -3.52 -14.31
CA ALA A 56 18.06 -4.83 -14.00
C ALA A 56 16.82 -4.72 -13.11
N THR A 57 16.86 -3.88 -12.07
CA THR A 57 15.72 -3.64 -11.18
C THR A 57 14.54 -3.06 -11.94
N LYS A 58 14.79 -2.12 -12.86
CA LYS A 58 13.74 -1.56 -13.72
C LYS A 58 13.08 -2.65 -14.60
N GLN A 59 13.89 -3.51 -15.23
CA GLN A 59 13.38 -4.61 -16.05
C GLN A 59 12.60 -5.65 -15.23
N LEU A 60 13.11 -5.98 -14.03
CA LEU A 60 12.44 -6.89 -13.09
C LEU A 60 11.06 -6.35 -12.69
N SER A 61 10.96 -5.08 -12.37
CA SER A 61 9.70 -4.44 -11.98
C SER A 61 8.66 -4.52 -13.09
N HIS A 62 9.06 -4.31 -14.35
CA HIS A 62 8.17 -4.48 -15.50
C HIS A 62 7.71 -5.94 -15.69
N LYS A 63 8.63 -6.89 -15.56
CA LYS A 63 8.35 -8.32 -15.76
C LYS A 63 7.64 -8.96 -14.56
N GLY A 64 7.90 -8.43 -13.37
CA GLY A 64 7.35 -8.93 -12.11
C GLY A 64 5.89 -8.56 -11.85
N GLY A 65 5.27 -7.81 -12.77
CA GLY A 65 3.86 -7.43 -12.62
C GLY A 65 3.64 -6.43 -11.49
N ALA A 66 4.49 -5.39 -11.40
CA ALA A 66 4.31 -4.31 -10.45
C ALA A 66 2.88 -3.73 -10.53
N VAL A 67 2.27 -3.49 -9.37
CA VAL A 67 0.93 -2.92 -9.23
C VAL A 67 0.98 -1.66 -8.38
N LEU A 68 0.04 -0.76 -8.62
CA LEU A 68 -0.13 0.41 -7.74
C LEU A 68 -0.89 -0.03 -6.49
N LEU A 69 -0.32 0.28 -5.33
CA LEU A 69 -1.00 0.12 -4.06
C LEU A 69 -1.64 1.44 -3.65
N GLU A 70 -2.85 1.37 -3.14
CA GLU A 70 -3.52 2.51 -2.52
C GLU A 70 -3.63 2.30 -1.01
N PRO A 71 -3.48 3.36 -0.19
CA PRO A 71 -3.66 3.23 1.24
C PRO A 71 -5.12 2.92 1.57
N VAL A 72 -5.33 1.99 2.49
CA VAL A 72 -6.64 1.58 2.97
C VAL A 72 -6.84 2.03 4.40
N MET A 73 -8.04 2.51 4.72
CA MET A 73 -8.43 2.93 6.05
C MET A 73 -9.28 1.84 6.70
N LYS A 74 -8.97 1.49 7.95
CA LYS A 74 -9.90 0.77 8.82
C LYS A 74 -10.88 1.79 9.40
N VAL A 75 -12.14 1.62 9.08
CA VAL A 75 -13.23 2.49 9.50
C VAL A 75 -14.14 1.72 10.43
N GLU A 76 -14.40 2.29 11.59
CA GLU A 76 -15.40 1.80 12.53
C GLU A 76 -16.46 2.87 12.70
N VAL A 77 -17.72 2.53 12.43
CA VAL A 77 -18.86 3.43 12.55
C VAL A 77 -19.81 2.88 13.61
N VAL A 78 -20.17 3.71 14.59
CA VAL A 78 -21.18 3.42 15.58
C VAL A 78 -22.43 4.23 15.25
N THR A 79 -23.54 3.55 15.02
CA THR A 79 -24.78 4.15 14.54
C THR A 79 -26.02 3.51 15.19
N PRO A 80 -27.12 4.24 15.36
CA PRO A 80 -28.41 3.64 15.66
C PRO A 80 -28.80 2.62 14.57
N GLU A 81 -29.53 1.59 14.94
CA GLU A 81 -29.94 0.49 14.04
C GLU A 81 -30.69 0.99 12.80
N GLU A 82 -31.49 2.02 12.94
CA GLU A 82 -32.28 2.61 11.85
C GLU A 82 -31.43 3.15 10.67
N TYR A 83 -30.14 3.51 10.90
CA TYR A 83 -29.22 4.03 9.88
C TYR A 83 -28.18 2.99 9.42
N GLN A 84 -28.20 1.78 9.97
CA GLN A 84 -27.21 0.75 9.64
C GLN A 84 -27.18 0.46 8.14
N GLY A 85 -28.35 0.30 7.50
CA GLY A 85 -28.44 0.03 6.06
C GLY A 85 -27.87 1.15 5.20
N ASP A 86 -28.15 2.41 5.57
CA ASP A 86 -27.65 3.59 4.84
C ASP A 86 -26.12 3.70 4.92
N ILE A 87 -25.56 3.49 6.13
CA ILE A 87 -24.10 3.48 6.35
C ILE A 87 -23.44 2.36 5.57
N MET A 88 -23.96 1.13 5.63
CA MET A 88 -23.41 0.00 4.87
C MET A 88 -23.46 0.25 3.36
N GLY A 89 -24.55 0.81 2.87
CA GLY A 89 -24.72 1.19 1.46
C GLY A 89 -23.73 2.27 1.03
N ASP A 90 -23.47 3.28 1.84
CA ASP A 90 -22.52 4.34 1.53
C ASP A 90 -21.07 3.82 1.56
N LEU A 91 -20.69 3.02 2.57
CA LEU A 91 -19.37 2.40 2.64
C LEU A 91 -19.10 1.47 1.44
N SER A 92 -20.10 0.69 1.04
CA SER A 92 -20.00 -0.19 -0.15
C SER A 92 -19.84 0.63 -1.44
N ARG A 93 -20.53 1.75 -1.57
CA ARG A 93 -20.41 2.68 -2.71
C ARG A 93 -19.02 3.30 -2.78
N ARG A 94 -18.36 3.48 -1.64
CA ARG A 94 -16.96 3.96 -1.51
C ARG A 94 -15.92 2.86 -1.68
N ARG A 95 -16.26 1.75 -2.32
CA ARG A 95 -15.40 0.58 -2.51
C ARG A 95 -14.95 -0.06 -1.19
N GLY A 96 -15.71 0.17 -0.11
CA GLY A 96 -15.43 -0.39 1.20
C GLY A 96 -15.78 -1.87 1.26
N MET A 97 -14.87 -2.65 1.85
CA MET A 97 -15.12 -4.04 2.22
C MET A 97 -15.62 -4.07 3.66
N ILE A 98 -16.90 -4.38 3.84
CA ILE A 98 -17.49 -4.54 5.18
C ILE A 98 -17.01 -5.89 5.73
N GLN A 99 -16.40 -5.86 6.91
CA GLN A 99 -15.82 -7.04 7.54
C GLN A 99 -16.82 -7.71 8.48
N ASP A 100 -17.19 -7.03 9.54
CA ASP A 100 -18.10 -7.51 10.55
C ASP A 100 -18.87 -6.36 11.20
N GLY A 101 -19.82 -6.67 12.04
CA GLY A 101 -20.57 -5.73 12.83
C GLY A 101 -20.89 -6.30 14.19
N ASP A 102 -20.77 -5.47 15.21
CA ASP A 102 -21.13 -5.79 16.59
C ASP A 102 -22.30 -4.94 17.05
N GLU A 103 -22.90 -5.36 18.14
CA GLU A 103 -23.88 -4.57 18.85
C GLU A 103 -23.33 -4.15 20.21
N THR A 104 -23.39 -2.85 20.46
CA THR A 104 -22.95 -2.25 21.73
C THR A 104 -24.08 -1.47 22.36
N PRO A 105 -24.00 -1.12 23.65
CA PRO A 105 -24.99 -0.26 24.28
C PRO A 105 -25.12 1.13 23.62
N ALA A 106 -24.08 1.54 22.87
CA ALA A 106 -24.07 2.80 22.11
C ALA A 106 -24.72 2.69 20.72
N GLY A 107 -24.99 1.48 20.23
CA GLY A 107 -25.58 1.23 18.91
C GLY A 107 -24.91 0.09 18.15
N LYS A 108 -25.26 -0.03 16.88
CA LYS A 108 -24.62 -0.99 15.97
C LYS A 108 -23.24 -0.48 15.54
N VAL A 109 -22.25 -1.35 15.59
CA VAL A 109 -20.88 -1.09 15.16
C VAL A 109 -20.68 -1.74 13.80
N ILE A 110 -20.24 -0.97 12.82
CA ILE A 110 -19.93 -1.43 11.46
C ILE A 110 -18.43 -1.23 11.25
N ARG A 111 -17.70 -2.30 10.91
CA ARG A 111 -16.29 -2.26 10.56
C ARG A 111 -16.11 -2.49 9.08
N ALA A 112 -15.32 -1.65 8.43
CA ALA A 112 -15.04 -1.75 7.02
C ALA A 112 -13.60 -1.30 6.71
N GLU A 113 -13.05 -1.84 5.62
CA GLU A 113 -11.82 -1.35 5.01
C GLU A 113 -12.16 -0.56 3.77
N VAL A 114 -11.76 0.71 3.74
CA VAL A 114 -12.13 1.66 2.68
C VAL A 114 -10.88 2.36 2.16
N PRO A 115 -10.69 2.47 0.83
CA PRO A 115 -9.60 3.25 0.28
C PRO A 115 -9.59 4.70 0.79
N LEU A 116 -8.40 5.20 1.17
CA LEU A 116 -8.26 6.56 1.71
C LEU A 116 -8.86 7.61 0.77
N GLY A 117 -8.68 7.47 -0.54
CA GLY A 117 -9.22 8.39 -1.53
C GLY A 117 -10.73 8.54 -1.49
N GLU A 118 -11.45 7.50 -1.07
CA GLU A 118 -12.92 7.50 -0.95
C GLU A 118 -13.43 8.05 0.39
N MET A 119 -12.53 8.26 1.37
CA MET A 119 -12.91 8.75 2.70
C MET A 119 -12.98 10.27 2.79
N PHE A 120 -12.51 10.99 1.79
CA PHE A 120 -12.65 12.44 1.76
C PHE A 120 -14.13 12.85 1.74
N GLY A 121 -14.50 13.75 2.65
CA GLY A 121 -15.88 14.20 2.82
C GLY A 121 -16.82 13.21 3.52
N TYR A 122 -16.32 12.05 3.96
CA TYR A 122 -17.14 11.02 4.63
C TYR A 122 -17.86 11.57 5.88
N ALA A 123 -17.18 12.36 6.72
CA ALA A 123 -17.76 12.96 7.91
C ALA A 123 -19.05 13.76 7.62
N THR A 124 -19.05 14.53 6.54
CA THR A 124 -20.20 15.32 6.12
C THR A 124 -21.32 14.42 5.62
N SER A 125 -21.01 13.46 4.76
CA SER A 125 -22.00 12.50 4.24
C SER A 125 -22.64 11.70 5.37
N MET A 126 -21.85 11.17 6.29
CA MET A 126 -22.33 10.39 7.42
C MET A 126 -23.25 11.21 8.33
N ARG A 127 -22.86 12.44 8.69
CA ARG A 127 -23.69 13.33 9.51
C ARG A 127 -25.01 13.64 8.84
N SER A 128 -25.00 13.86 7.53
CA SER A 128 -26.22 14.13 6.76
C SER A 128 -27.16 12.93 6.74
N MET A 129 -26.63 11.72 6.52
CA MET A 129 -27.44 10.48 6.48
C MET A 129 -28.01 10.11 7.85
N THR A 130 -27.28 10.36 8.93
CA THR A 130 -27.64 9.92 10.27
C THR A 130 -28.18 11.03 11.17
N GLN A 131 -28.40 12.21 10.61
CA GLN A 131 -28.83 13.40 11.38
C GLN A 131 -27.88 13.73 12.56
N GLY A 132 -26.60 13.45 12.37
CA GLY A 132 -25.56 13.66 13.38
C GLY A 132 -25.52 12.63 14.50
N ARG A 133 -26.30 11.54 14.43
CA ARG A 133 -26.40 10.53 15.50
C ARG A 133 -25.36 9.40 15.40
N ALA A 134 -24.61 9.32 14.32
CA ALA A 134 -23.51 8.37 14.19
C ALA A 134 -22.15 9.01 14.50
N SER A 135 -21.24 8.19 14.97
CA SER A 135 -19.84 8.54 15.14
C SER A 135 -18.95 7.56 14.37
N TYR A 136 -17.77 7.99 13.94
CA TYR A 136 -16.83 7.09 13.29
C TYR A 136 -15.40 7.34 13.76
N THR A 137 -14.62 6.29 13.72
CA THR A 137 -13.18 6.29 13.93
C THR A 137 -12.52 5.73 12.69
N CYS A 138 -11.39 6.30 12.32
CA CYS A 138 -10.70 5.97 11.09
C CYS A 138 -9.21 5.84 11.39
N LEU A 139 -8.64 4.69 11.09
CA LEU A 139 -7.22 4.40 11.27
C LEU A 139 -6.60 4.06 9.92
N LEU A 140 -5.48 4.71 9.60
CA LEU A 140 -4.71 4.32 8.43
C LEU A 140 -4.08 2.94 8.68
N TYR A 141 -4.44 1.98 7.85
CA TYR A 141 -3.84 0.66 7.87
C TYR A 141 -2.66 0.64 6.89
N THR A 142 -1.48 0.75 7.42
CA THR A 142 -0.27 0.35 6.70
C THR A 142 -0.08 -1.13 6.96
N SER A 143 -0.44 -1.99 6.02
CA SER A 143 -0.01 -3.38 6.09
C SER A 143 1.50 -3.39 5.91
N ASP A 144 2.23 -3.55 7.00
CA ASP A 144 3.59 -4.06 6.90
C ASP A 144 3.46 -5.49 6.38
N ALA A 145 3.79 -5.70 5.12
CA ALA A 145 3.80 -7.01 4.47
C ALA A 145 4.90 -7.94 5.04
N ALA A 146 5.33 -7.68 6.28
CA ALA A 146 6.41 -8.40 6.96
C ALA A 146 5.92 -9.47 7.95
N ASP A 147 4.61 -9.63 8.18
CA ASP A 147 4.08 -10.52 9.21
C ASP A 147 3.27 -11.71 8.69
N GLU A 148 3.51 -12.14 7.44
CA GLU A 148 3.04 -13.45 6.98
C GLU A 148 4.23 -14.38 6.74
N GLU A 149 4.70 -15.04 7.79
CA GLU A 149 5.36 -16.34 7.73
C GLU A 149 4.36 -17.45 8.07
#